data_ec1ba1226ce579d959a4c715d060ebd1
#
_entry.id   ec1ba1226ce579d959a4c715d060ebd1
#
_cell.length_a   1.000
_cell.length_b   1.000
_cell.length_c   1.000
_cell.angle_alpha   90.00
_cell.angle_beta   90.00
_cell.angle_gamma   90.00
#
_symmetry.space_group_name_H-M   'P 1'
#
loop_
_entity.id
_entity.type
_entity.pdbx_description
1 polymer ?
#
loop_
_entity_poly.entity_id
_entity_poly.type
_entity_poly.pdbx_seq_one_letter_code
_entity_poly.pdbx_strand_id
1 'polypeptide(L)'
;LCVLICLSVSIRIRRITVQTGIYGNNKRRGKQWGRNLMLGIQFFICWVFVSLTAALYLQAEKTTDSLIHTLSQKEKSEILSIPLDYPFMKNEEKLALIERFKQHAGVKEILLSDVGYMQGMSGNGLTTEKGNENSWIDISVMAVPANFFSFMNIPIEQGRLPQTEKNIVVDNVWQEMQKKDVIGMNLYSGNTDYTICGISAPFQAN
;
A
#
# COMPACT_ATOMS: atom_id res chain seq x y z
N LEU A 1 -5.55 -27.09 7.65
CA LEU A 1 -6.98 -27.40 7.75
C LEU A 1 -7.49 -28.12 6.50
N CYS A 2 -7.28 -27.61 5.27
CA CYS A 2 -7.69 -28.25 4.02
C CYS A 2 -7.15 -29.69 3.87
N VAL A 3 -5.89 -29.93 4.19
CA VAL A 3 -5.27 -31.27 4.12
C VAL A 3 -5.97 -32.26 5.03
N LEU A 4 -6.30 -31.86 6.26
CA LEU A 4 -7.04 -32.71 7.22
C LEU A 4 -8.45 -33.03 6.74
N ILE A 5 -9.14 -32.07 6.12
CA ILE A 5 -10.45 -32.28 5.53
C ILE A 5 -10.37 -33.23 4.34
N CYS A 6 -9.44 -33.03 3.42
CA CYS A 6 -9.23 -33.93 2.28
C CYS A 6 -8.87 -35.36 2.72
N LEU A 7 -8.05 -35.51 3.75
CA LEU A 7 -7.66 -36.80 4.29
C LEU A 7 -8.87 -37.53 4.93
N SER A 8 -9.68 -36.81 5.70
CA SER A 8 -10.88 -37.35 6.33
C SER A 8 -11.94 -37.80 5.32
N VAL A 9 -12.10 -37.03 4.24
CA VAL A 9 -13.01 -37.34 3.12
C VAL A 9 -12.49 -38.58 2.35
N SER A 10 -11.18 -38.63 2.05
CA SER A 10 -10.55 -39.75 1.35
C SER A 10 -10.66 -41.09 2.12
N ILE A 11 -10.45 -41.05 3.45
CA ILE A 11 -10.62 -42.22 4.32
C ILE A 11 -12.07 -42.69 4.34
N ARG A 12 -13.03 -41.74 4.29
CA ARG A 12 -14.47 -42.06 4.30
C ARG A 12 -14.93 -42.66 2.98
N ILE A 13 -14.43 -42.18 1.84
CA ILE A 13 -14.74 -42.69 0.49
C ILE A 13 -14.20 -44.14 0.37
N ARG A 14 -13.00 -44.42 0.85
CA ARG A 14 -12.42 -45.78 0.81
C ARG A 14 -13.21 -46.81 1.61
N ARG A 15 -14.03 -46.42 2.57
CA ARG A 15 -14.87 -47.33 3.39
C ARG A 15 -16.26 -47.58 2.79
N ILE A 16 -16.61 -46.94 1.67
CA ILE A 16 -17.87 -47.18 0.97
C ILE A 16 -17.63 -48.25 -0.08
N THR A 17 -18.10 -49.47 0.20
CA THR A 17 -18.09 -50.53 -0.80
C THR A 17 -19.04 -50.21 -1.94
N VAL A 18 -18.62 -50.46 -3.18
CA VAL A 18 -19.38 -50.16 -4.42
C VAL A 18 -20.81 -50.74 -4.39
N GLN A 19 -21.00 -51.91 -3.74
CA GLN A 19 -22.32 -52.51 -3.56
C GLN A 19 -23.30 -51.67 -2.74
N THR A 20 -22.82 -50.86 -1.76
CA THR A 20 -23.68 -50.02 -0.94
C THR A 20 -24.07 -48.72 -1.66
N GLY A 21 -23.32 -48.32 -2.71
CA GLY A 21 -23.61 -47.16 -3.54
C GLY A 21 -24.72 -47.42 -4.59
N ILE A 22 -24.78 -48.65 -5.12
CA ILE A 22 -25.70 -49.03 -6.21
C ILE A 22 -27.06 -49.52 -5.66
N TYR A 23 -27.04 -50.34 -4.62
CA TYR A 23 -28.28 -50.81 -3.97
C TYR A 23 -28.58 -49.94 -2.73
N GLY A 24 -29.22 -48.80 -2.98
CA GLY A 24 -29.62 -47.86 -1.94
C GLY A 24 -30.51 -48.50 -0.88
N ASN A 25 -29.95 -48.81 0.27
CA ASN A 25 -30.70 -49.39 1.39
C ASN A 25 -31.54 -48.28 2.06
N ASN A 26 -32.84 -48.30 1.75
CA ASN A 26 -33.84 -47.31 2.11
C ASN A 26 -34.08 -47.14 3.64
N LYS A 27 -33.31 -47.79 4.51
CA LYS A 27 -33.50 -47.79 5.97
C LYS A 27 -32.64 -46.82 6.79
N ARG A 28 -31.92 -45.84 6.19
CA ARG A 28 -31.03 -44.95 6.94
C ARG A 28 -31.37 -43.46 6.81
N ARG A 29 -32.65 -43.07 7.08
CA ARG A 29 -33.01 -41.65 7.16
C ARG A 29 -32.21 -40.85 8.22
N GLY A 30 -31.82 -41.46 9.35
CA GLY A 30 -31.10 -40.79 10.42
C GLY A 30 -29.65 -40.45 10.11
N LYS A 31 -29.00 -41.15 9.14
CA LYS A 31 -27.59 -40.95 8.82
C LYS A 31 -27.33 -39.84 7.75
N GLN A 32 -28.39 -39.38 7.09
CA GLN A 32 -28.32 -38.30 6.10
C GLN A 32 -28.25 -36.92 6.77
N TRP A 33 -28.80 -36.74 7.96
CA TRP A 33 -28.80 -35.47 8.66
C TRP A 33 -27.40 -34.98 8.98
N GLY A 34 -26.51 -35.85 9.49
CA GLY A 34 -25.11 -35.48 9.76
C GLY A 34 -24.32 -35.12 8.51
N ARG A 35 -24.60 -35.77 7.37
CA ARG A 35 -23.99 -35.44 6.07
C ARG A 35 -24.44 -34.07 5.59
N ASN A 36 -25.74 -33.80 5.67
CA ASN A 36 -26.29 -32.51 5.22
C ASN A 36 -25.84 -31.38 6.12
N LEU A 37 -25.71 -31.60 7.45
CA LEU A 37 -25.15 -30.62 8.37
C LEU A 37 -23.69 -30.31 8.04
N MET A 38 -22.86 -31.34 7.76
CA MET A 38 -21.46 -31.13 7.36
C MET A 38 -21.33 -30.36 6.05
N LEU A 39 -22.19 -30.66 5.06
CA LEU A 39 -22.24 -29.92 3.80
C LEU A 39 -22.67 -28.47 4.05
N GLY A 40 -23.68 -28.24 4.90
CA GLY A 40 -24.14 -26.89 5.27
C GLY A 40 -23.03 -26.07 5.92
N ILE A 41 -22.29 -26.66 6.88
CA ILE A 41 -21.14 -26.01 7.52
C ILE A 41 -20.06 -25.70 6.50
N GLN A 42 -19.76 -26.61 5.58
CA GLN A 42 -18.76 -26.40 4.55
C GLN A 42 -19.15 -25.26 3.60
N PHE A 43 -20.39 -25.23 3.13
CA PHE A 43 -20.89 -24.12 2.31
C PHE A 43 -20.87 -22.79 3.07
N PHE A 44 -21.25 -22.78 4.34
CA PHE A 44 -21.20 -21.58 5.18
C PHE A 44 -19.77 -21.05 5.30
N ILE A 45 -18.80 -21.92 5.59
CA ILE A 45 -17.39 -21.54 5.67
C ILE A 45 -16.90 -20.96 4.32
N CYS A 46 -17.19 -21.64 3.21
CA CYS A 46 -16.82 -21.13 1.88
C CYS A 46 -17.44 -19.76 1.61
N TRP A 47 -18.72 -19.58 1.95
CA TRP A 47 -19.42 -18.31 1.76
C TRP A 47 -18.79 -17.18 2.59
N VAL A 48 -18.42 -17.44 3.85
CA VAL A 48 -17.73 -16.49 4.72
C VAL A 48 -16.38 -16.09 4.10
N PHE A 49 -15.60 -17.06 3.60
CA PHE A 49 -14.30 -16.75 2.96
C PHE A 49 -14.48 -15.91 1.69
N VAL A 50 -15.43 -16.23 0.84
CA VAL A 50 -15.71 -15.45 -0.38
C VAL A 50 -16.14 -14.03 -0.02
N SER A 51 -17.05 -13.89 0.97
CA SER A 51 -17.50 -12.57 1.41
C SER A 51 -16.37 -11.73 2.02
N LEU A 52 -15.52 -12.35 2.84
CA LEU A 52 -14.36 -11.68 3.43
C LEU A 52 -13.36 -11.24 2.37
N THR A 53 -13.06 -12.11 1.40
CA THR A 53 -12.15 -11.78 0.30
C THR A 53 -12.70 -10.64 -0.55
N ALA A 54 -14.00 -10.67 -0.87
CA ALA A 54 -14.65 -9.58 -1.60
C ALA A 54 -14.62 -8.26 -0.82
N ALA A 55 -14.89 -8.31 0.49
CA ALA A 55 -14.83 -7.13 1.35
C ALA A 55 -13.41 -6.53 1.41
N LEU A 56 -12.38 -7.38 1.57
CA LEU A 56 -10.99 -6.96 1.57
C LEU A 56 -10.56 -6.36 0.23
N TYR A 57 -11.01 -6.96 -0.88
CA TYR A 57 -10.74 -6.44 -2.22
C TYR A 57 -11.33 -5.04 -2.40
N LEU A 58 -12.63 -4.87 -2.08
CA LEU A 58 -13.30 -3.57 -2.17
C LEU A 58 -12.68 -2.52 -1.23
N GLN A 59 -12.26 -2.94 -0.04
CA GLN A 59 -11.57 -2.05 0.88
C GLN A 59 -10.20 -1.64 0.34
N ALA A 60 -9.41 -2.58 -0.21
CA ALA A 60 -8.12 -2.29 -0.80
C ALA A 60 -8.26 -1.33 -2.00
N GLU A 61 -9.23 -1.57 -2.89
CA GLU A 61 -9.51 -0.68 -4.03
C GLU A 61 -9.88 0.73 -3.56
N LYS A 62 -10.81 0.84 -2.61
CA LYS A 62 -11.22 2.13 -2.05
C LYS A 62 -10.06 2.84 -1.36
N THR A 63 -9.23 2.11 -0.61
CA THR A 63 -8.05 2.69 0.05
C THR A 63 -7.05 3.17 -0.99
N THR A 64 -6.75 2.37 -2.01
CA THR A 64 -5.83 2.76 -3.09
C THR A 64 -6.32 4.01 -3.83
N ASP A 65 -7.61 4.10 -4.12
CA ASP A 65 -8.18 5.29 -4.76
C ASP A 65 -8.15 6.54 -3.86
N SER A 66 -8.29 6.36 -2.55
CA SER A 66 -8.19 7.47 -1.59
C SER A 66 -6.77 7.97 -1.38
N LEU A 67 -5.77 7.10 -1.55
CA LEU A 67 -4.35 7.42 -1.32
C LEU A 67 -3.78 8.33 -2.40
N ILE A 68 -4.19 8.16 -3.66
CA ILE A 68 -3.71 8.96 -4.79
C ILE A 68 -4.92 9.45 -5.60
N HIS A 69 -5.78 10.19 -4.93
CA HIS A 69 -6.95 10.78 -5.56
C HIS A 69 -6.61 11.92 -6.55
N THR A 70 -5.38 12.41 -6.52
CA THR A 70 -4.90 13.48 -7.39
C THR A 70 -4.64 13.03 -8.82
N LEU A 71 -4.42 11.74 -9.04
CA LEU A 71 -4.23 11.15 -10.37
C LEU A 71 -5.49 10.39 -10.81
N SER A 72 -5.89 10.58 -12.07
CA SER A 72 -6.95 9.80 -12.69
C SER A 72 -6.52 8.34 -12.88
N GLN A 73 -7.48 7.42 -13.01
CA GLN A 73 -7.19 6.00 -13.26
C GLN A 73 -6.36 5.77 -14.53
N LYS A 74 -6.54 6.62 -15.54
CA LYS A 74 -5.74 6.57 -16.76
C LYS A 74 -4.29 6.94 -16.47
N GLU A 75 -4.05 8.03 -15.77
CA GLU A 75 -2.70 8.47 -15.40
C GLU A 75 -1.99 7.44 -14.52
N LYS A 76 -2.70 6.86 -13.53
CA LYS A 76 -2.16 5.77 -12.72
C LYS A 76 -1.71 4.57 -13.57
N SER A 77 -2.48 4.22 -14.59
CA SER A 77 -2.15 3.09 -15.48
C SER A 77 -0.98 3.38 -16.45
N GLU A 78 -0.63 4.65 -16.64
CA GLU A 78 0.50 5.08 -17.46
C GLU A 78 1.82 5.18 -16.66
N ILE A 79 1.76 5.06 -15.32
CA ILE A 79 2.97 5.09 -14.47
C ILE A 79 3.61 3.72 -14.43
N LEU A 80 4.89 3.65 -14.78
CA LEU A 80 5.72 2.46 -14.66
C LEU A 80 6.77 2.68 -13.57
N SER A 81 6.76 1.87 -12.52
CA SER A 81 7.79 1.86 -11.50
C SER A 81 8.86 0.84 -11.83
N ILE A 82 10.11 1.29 -11.91
CA ILE A 82 11.26 0.45 -12.22
C ILE A 82 12.23 0.52 -11.05
N PRO A 83 12.41 -0.56 -10.26
CA PRO A 83 13.42 -0.59 -9.22
C PRO A 83 14.81 -0.60 -9.84
N LEU A 84 15.64 0.38 -9.48
CA LEU A 84 17.03 0.48 -9.92
C LEU A 84 18.03 -0.06 -8.89
N ASP A 85 17.55 -0.64 -7.81
CA ASP A 85 18.37 -1.24 -6.73
C ASP A 85 18.90 -2.64 -7.08
N TYR A 86 19.43 -2.78 -8.30
CA TYR A 86 20.18 -3.97 -8.64
C TYR A 86 21.58 -3.86 -8.03
N PRO A 87 21.98 -4.79 -7.14
CA PRO A 87 23.27 -4.74 -6.44
C PRO A 87 24.48 -4.82 -7.37
N PHE A 88 24.28 -5.14 -8.64
CA PHE A 88 25.33 -5.28 -9.64
C PHE A 88 25.39 -4.12 -10.64
N MET A 89 24.45 -3.17 -10.60
CA MET A 89 24.43 -2.03 -11.52
C MET A 89 25.24 -0.87 -10.95
N LYS A 90 26.25 -0.44 -11.66
CA LYS A 90 27.06 0.73 -11.28
C LYS A 90 26.24 2.03 -11.43
N ASN A 91 26.56 3.04 -10.64
CA ASN A 91 25.89 4.34 -10.71
C ASN A 91 25.92 4.97 -12.11
N GLU A 92 27.02 4.80 -12.83
CA GLU A 92 27.16 5.29 -14.21
C GLU A 92 26.17 4.60 -15.16
N GLU A 93 25.95 3.30 -14.99
CA GLU A 93 24.98 2.53 -15.78
C GLU A 93 23.53 2.93 -15.46
N LYS A 94 23.24 3.21 -14.18
CA LYS A 94 21.93 3.74 -13.76
C LYS A 94 21.65 5.09 -14.41
N LEU A 95 22.60 6.01 -14.38
CA LEU A 95 22.47 7.32 -15.01
C LEU A 95 22.31 7.22 -16.53
N ALA A 96 23.09 6.35 -17.19
CA ALA A 96 22.97 6.13 -18.62
C ALA A 96 21.58 5.54 -19.00
N LEU A 97 21.04 4.66 -18.16
CA LEU A 97 19.70 4.11 -18.36
C LEU A 97 18.62 5.19 -18.22
N ILE A 98 18.71 6.04 -17.20
CA ILE A 98 17.80 7.16 -16.97
C ILE A 98 17.81 8.12 -18.18
N GLU A 99 18.99 8.46 -18.69
CA GLU A 99 19.10 9.34 -19.86
C GLU A 99 18.50 8.71 -21.13
N ARG A 100 18.64 7.39 -21.32
CA ARG A 100 17.97 6.68 -22.42
C ARG A 100 16.45 6.73 -22.29
N PHE A 101 15.93 6.57 -21.08
CA PHE A 101 14.48 6.71 -20.85
C PHE A 101 13.98 8.11 -21.13
N LYS A 102 14.72 9.16 -20.71
CA LYS A 102 14.36 10.57 -21.00
C LYS A 102 14.29 10.86 -22.51
N GLN A 103 15.11 10.20 -23.31
CA GLN A 103 15.16 10.39 -24.76
C GLN A 103 14.06 9.59 -25.50
N HIS A 104 13.38 8.68 -24.82
CA HIS A 104 12.38 7.85 -25.47
C HIS A 104 11.04 8.61 -25.65
N ALA A 105 10.55 8.67 -26.89
CA ALA A 105 9.36 9.45 -27.25
C ALA A 105 8.07 9.05 -26.48
N GLY A 106 8.01 7.83 -25.95
CA GLY A 106 6.88 7.34 -25.14
C GLY A 106 6.97 7.72 -23.67
N VAL A 107 8.07 8.31 -23.21
CA VAL A 107 8.26 8.73 -21.80
C VAL A 107 8.00 10.23 -21.71
N LYS A 108 7.00 10.61 -20.96
CA LYS A 108 6.64 12.03 -20.75
C LYS A 108 7.52 12.68 -19.69
N GLU A 109 7.71 11.99 -18.58
CA GLU A 109 8.44 12.50 -17.43
C GLU A 109 9.01 11.34 -16.61
N ILE A 110 10.09 11.58 -15.90
CA ILE A 110 10.73 10.62 -15.00
C ILE A 110 10.78 11.22 -13.60
N LEU A 111 10.30 10.46 -12.64
CA LEU A 111 10.42 10.73 -11.22
C LEU A 111 11.47 9.79 -10.63
N LEU A 112 12.52 10.37 -10.05
CA LEU A 112 13.54 9.61 -9.31
C LEU A 112 13.20 9.74 -7.82
N SER A 113 12.88 8.64 -7.19
CA SER A 113 12.52 8.61 -5.77
C SER A 113 13.26 7.47 -5.07
N ASP A 114 13.65 7.71 -3.83
CA ASP A 114 14.22 6.67 -2.96
C ASP A 114 13.17 5.63 -2.54
N VAL A 115 11.90 6.00 -2.65
CA VAL A 115 10.76 5.12 -2.34
C VAL A 115 10.01 4.83 -3.62
N GLY A 116 9.79 3.55 -3.91
CA GLY A 116 8.99 3.14 -5.07
C GLY A 116 7.54 3.64 -4.93
N TYR A 117 6.92 3.87 -6.08
CA TYR A 117 5.49 4.19 -6.15
C TYR A 117 4.69 3.15 -5.35
N MET A 118 3.90 3.59 -4.37
CA MET A 118 3.10 2.72 -3.48
C MET A 118 3.89 1.80 -2.54
N GLN A 119 5.18 2.03 -2.32
CA GLN A 119 6.04 1.17 -1.48
C GLN A 119 6.27 1.69 -0.06
N GLY A 120 5.41 2.54 0.43
CA GLY A 120 5.51 3.04 1.80
C GLY A 120 6.56 4.13 2.01
N MET A 121 6.48 4.79 3.14
CA MET A 121 7.38 5.87 3.52
C MET A 121 8.47 5.36 4.45
N SER A 122 9.68 5.92 4.32
CA SER A 122 10.72 5.77 5.32
C SER A 122 10.31 6.56 6.56
N GLY A 123 10.04 5.89 7.67
CA GLY A 123 9.76 6.55 8.94
C GLY A 123 11.03 7.18 9.50
N ASN A 124 11.12 8.49 9.44
CA ASN A 124 12.13 9.26 10.17
C ASN A 124 11.42 10.22 11.10
N GLY A 125 11.54 10.03 12.40
CA GLY A 125 11.03 11.00 13.34
C GLY A 125 11.82 12.29 13.28
N LEU A 126 11.12 13.39 13.48
CA LEU A 126 11.72 14.73 13.62
C LEU A 126 11.43 15.26 15.01
N THR A 127 12.27 16.17 15.49
CA THR A 127 12.03 16.88 16.74
C THR A 127 11.61 18.31 16.46
N THR A 128 10.77 18.88 17.33
CA THR A 128 10.36 20.29 17.24
C THR A 128 11.35 21.23 17.90
N GLU A 129 12.23 20.70 18.73
CA GLU A 129 13.29 21.46 19.42
C GLU A 129 14.64 20.82 19.18
N LYS A 130 15.63 21.64 18.85
CA LYS A 130 16.97 21.18 18.56
C LYS A 130 17.63 20.57 19.81
N GLY A 131 18.06 19.31 19.68
CA GLY A 131 18.74 18.59 20.75
C GLY A 131 17.84 18.10 21.89
N ASN A 132 16.53 18.25 21.78
CA ASN A 132 15.58 17.75 22.76
C ASN A 132 14.86 16.51 22.21
N GLU A 133 15.32 15.32 22.59
CA GLU A 133 14.71 14.05 22.18
C GLU A 133 13.27 13.87 22.70
N ASN A 134 12.86 14.58 23.74
CA ASN A 134 11.50 14.54 24.26
C ASN A 134 10.50 15.31 23.37
N SER A 135 10.99 16.11 22.43
CA SER A 135 10.16 16.84 21.45
C SER A 135 9.96 16.07 20.14
N TRP A 136 10.17 14.77 20.18
CA TRP A 136 10.03 13.87 19.04
C TRP A 136 8.60 13.86 18.50
N ILE A 137 8.49 13.93 17.18
CA ILE A 137 7.25 13.74 16.43
C ILE A 137 7.41 12.49 15.57
N ASP A 138 6.49 11.54 15.74
CA ASP A 138 6.42 10.37 14.87
C ASP A 138 5.69 10.76 13.58
N ILE A 139 6.47 11.04 12.55
CA ILE A 139 5.99 11.39 11.21
C ILE A 139 6.75 10.59 10.17
N SER A 140 6.04 10.20 9.12
CA SER A 140 6.66 9.58 7.96
C SER A 140 7.24 10.68 7.06
N VAL A 141 8.52 10.59 6.76
CA VAL A 141 9.24 11.54 5.90
C VAL A 141 9.67 10.83 4.63
N MET A 142 9.43 11.46 3.50
CA MET A 142 9.84 10.98 2.20
C MET A 142 10.72 12.03 1.51
N ALA A 143 11.92 11.63 1.10
CA ALA A 143 12.74 12.45 0.23
C ALA A 143 12.22 12.38 -1.20
N VAL A 144 11.86 13.55 -1.75
CA VAL A 144 11.26 13.63 -3.08
C VAL A 144 12.02 14.63 -3.96
N PRO A 145 12.11 14.38 -5.26
CA PRO A 145 12.70 15.33 -6.20
C PRO A 145 11.77 16.53 -6.40
N ALA A 146 12.31 17.61 -6.94
CA ALA A 146 11.61 18.88 -7.11
C ALA A 146 10.31 18.76 -7.96
N ASN A 147 10.27 17.82 -8.91
CA ASN A 147 9.12 17.60 -9.78
C ASN A 147 8.07 16.64 -9.20
N PHE A 148 8.24 16.15 -7.97
CA PHE A 148 7.33 15.18 -7.35
C PHE A 148 5.87 15.69 -7.31
N PHE A 149 5.68 16.90 -6.82
CA PHE A 149 4.33 17.46 -6.66
C PHE A 149 3.62 17.67 -7.99
N SER A 150 4.35 18.11 -9.03
CA SER A 150 3.78 18.27 -10.37
C SER A 150 3.51 16.92 -11.02
N PHE A 151 4.44 15.96 -10.89
CA PHE A 151 4.30 14.61 -11.42
C PHE A 151 3.08 13.88 -10.83
N MET A 152 2.90 14.00 -9.52
CA MET A 152 1.79 13.37 -8.79
C MET A 152 0.51 14.21 -8.78
N ASN A 153 0.54 15.38 -9.43
CA ASN A 153 -0.57 16.34 -9.47
C ASN A 153 -1.09 16.70 -8.06
N ILE A 154 -0.16 16.86 -7.10
CA ILE A 154 -0.48 17.20 -5.71
C ILE A 154 -0.48 18.73 -5.58
N PRO A 155 -1.62 19.37 -5.32
CA PRO A 155 -1.67 20.83 -5.14
C PRO A 155 -1.05 21.24 -3.81
N ILE A 156 -0.31 22.33 -3.82
CA ILE A 156 0.10 23.04 -2.62
C ILE A 156 -1.02 24.01 -2.24
N GLU A 157 -1.65 23.77 -1.10
CA GLU A 157 -2.80 24.56 -0.62
C GLU A 157 -2.37 25.87 0.01
N GLN A 158 -1.22 25.84 0.71
CA GLN A 158 -0.66 27.01 1.37
C GLN A 158 0.87 27.01 1.27
N GLY A 159 1.46 28.21 1.24
CA GLY A 159 2.91 28.35 1.18
C GLY A 159 3.48 28.18 -0.22
N ARG A 160 4.58 27.48 -0.37
CA ARG A 160 5.31 27.31 -1.63
C ARG A 160 5.92 25.92 -1.75
N LEU A 161 6.28 25.55 -2.97
CA LEU A 161 7.08 24.34 -3.24
C LEU A 161 8.48 24.41 -2.62
N PRO A 162 9.08 23.28 -2.24
CA PRO A 162 10.45 23.20 -1.75
C PRO A 162 11.42 23.76 -2.79
N GLN A 163 12.33 24.64 -2.36
CA GLN A 163 13.38 25.20 -3.22
C GLN A 163 14.77 24.68 -2.83
N THR A 164 14.90 24.11 -1.65
CA THR A 164 16.15 23.57 -1.12
C THR A 164 15.87 22.25 -0.42
N GLU A 165 16.89 21.44 -0.21
CA GLU A 165 16.82 20.17 0.54
C GLU A 165 16.41 20.35 2.02
N LYS A 166 16.49 21.58 2.54
CA LYS A 166 16.05 21.90 3.89
C LYS A 166 14.59 22.33 3.98
N ASN A 167 13.89 22.37 2.87
CA ASN A 167 12.47 22.70 2.85
C ASN A 167 11.63 21.43 2.93
N ILE A 168 10.62 21.45 3.79
CA ILE A 168 9.64 20.39 3.96
C ILE A 168 8.26 20.92 3.57
N VAL A 169 7.50 20.08 2.88
CA VAL A 169 6.07 20.24 2.72
C VAL A 169 5.39 19.20 3.60
N VAL A 170 4.40 19.62 4.35
CA VAL A 170 3.55 18.74 5.17
C VAL A 170 2.17 18.62 4.56
N ASP A 171 1.45 17.55 4.86
CA ASP A 171 0.07 17.45 4.45
C ASP A 171 -0.86 18.26 5.37
N ASN A 172 -2.04 18.60 4.88
CA ASN A 172 -3.01 19.38 5.65
C ASN A 172 -3.58 18.58 6.83
N VAL A 173 -3.58 17.24 6.78
CA VAL A 173 -4.04 16.41 7.91
C VAL A 173 -3.12 16.58 9.10
N TRP A 174 -1.80 16.57 8.88
CA TRP A 174 -0.83 16.82 9.93
C TRP A 174 -0.93 18.25 10.49
N GLN A 175 -1.13 19.25 9.61
CA GLN A 175 -1.35 20.64 10.04
C GLN A 175 -2.58 20.75 10.96
N GLU A 176 -3.71 20.15 10.60
CA GLU A 176 -4.92 20.17 11.42
C GLU A 176 -4.70 19.53 12.80
N MET A 177 -3.90 18.46 12.87
CA MET A 177 -3.54 17.83 14.14
C MET A 177 -2.73 18.77 15.05
N GLN A 178 -1.89 19.64 14.47
CA GLN A 178 -1.10 20.61 15.23
C GLN A 178 -1.92 21.78 15.80
N LYS A 179 -3.11 22.04 15.28
CA LYS A 179 -4.02 23.14 15.69
C LYS A 179 -3.36 24.52 15.71
N LYS A 180 -2.34 24.74 14.92
CA LYS A 180 -1.59 26.00 14.79
C LYS A 180 -1.04 26.14 13.37
N ASP A 181 -0.71 27.38 13.01
CA ASP A 181 0.02 27.62 11.76
C ASP A 181 1.43 27.00 11.88
N VAL A 182 1.77 26.17 10.89
CA VAL A 182 3.04 25.43 10.88
C VAL A 182 4.00 25.96 9.81
N ILE A 183 3.57 26.87 8.94
CA ILE A 183 4.45 27.45 7.91
C ILE A 183 5.56 28.27 8.59
N GLY A 184 6.80 28.02 8.19
CA GLY A 184 7.97 28.66 8.80
C GLY A 184 8.45 27.97 10.08
N MET A 185 7.75 26.95 10.58
CA MET A 185 8.20 26.18 11.73
C MET A 185 9.43 25.35 11.34
N ASN A 186 10.40 25.27 12.26
CA ASN A 186 11.57 24.43 12.10
C ASN A 186 11.34 23.07 12.74
N LEU A 187 11.80 22.04 12.04
CA LEU A 187 11.88 20.67 12.50
C LEU A 187 13.35 20.21 12.41
N TYR A 188 13.75 19.29 13.24
CA TYR A 188 15.14 18.90 13.37
C TYR A 188 15.31 17.39 13.23
N SER A 189 16.34 16.97 12.47
CA SER A 189 16.81 15.59 12.44
C SER A 189 18.30 15.59 12.71
N GLY A 190 18.70 15.19 13.91
CA GLY A 190 20.09 15.29 14.36
C GLY A 190 20.60 16.74 14.28
N ASN A 191 21.60 16.98 13.45
CA ASN A 191 22.18 18.31 13.24
C ASN A 191 21.56 19.10 12.06
N THR A 192 20.60 18.54 11.36
CA THR A 192 19.97 19.18 10.21
C THR A 192 18.69 19.87 10.61
N ASP A 193 18.59 21.13 10.21
CA ASP A 193 17.43 21.99 10.43
C ASP A 193 16.60 21.99 9.13
N TYR A 194 15.31 21.69 9.27
CA TYR A 194 14.34 21.73 8.18
C TYR A 194 13.29 22.78 8.46
N THR A 195 12.85 23.51 7.44
CA THR A 195 11.80 24.52 7.55
C THR A 195 10.57 24.11 6.76
N ILE A 196 9.40 24.14 7.36
CA ILE A 196 8.14 23.89 6.70
C ILE A 196 7.84 25.08 5.79
N CYS A 197 7.84 24.83 4.48
CA CYS A 197 7.64 25.88 3.45
C CYS A 197 6.26 25.84 2.79
N GLY A 198 5.53 24.75 2.94
CA GLY A 198 4.21 24.61 2.32
C GLY A 198 3.39 23.49 2.94
N ILE A 199 2.11 23.54 2.64
CA ILE A 199 1.12 22.55 3.05
C ILE A 199 0.47 22.03 1.77
N SER A 200 0.50 20.73 1.57
CA SER A 200 -0.12 20.05 0.44
C SER A 200 -1.52 19.55 0.78
N ALA A 201 -2.32 19.29 -0.24
CA ALA A 201 -3.48 18.44 -0.11
C ALA A 201 -3.08 17.08 0.52
N PRO A 202 -4.04 16.38 1.15
CA PRO A 202 -3.76 15.09 1.78
C PRO A 202 -3.14 14.14 0.75
N PHE A 203 -1.99 13.61 1.08
CA PHE A 203 -1.29 12.61 0.27
C PHE A 203 -0.81 11.52 1.21
N GLN A 204 -1.38 10.34 1.09
CA GLN A 204 -0.89 9.17 1.77
C GLN A 204 -0.18 8.27 0.76
N ALA A 205 1.12 8.16 0.87
CA ALA A 205 1.87 7.06 0.29
C ALA A 205 2.05 6.01 1.39
N ASN A 206 1.23 4.97 1.38
CA ASN A 206 1.41 3.82 2.27
C ASN A 206 2.36 2.81 1.68
#